data_283d31cf6e5a494e46e76ddc3ffc665a
#
_entry.id   283d31cf6e5a494e46e76ddc3ffc665a
#
_cell.length_a   1.000
_cell.length_b   1.000
_cell.length_c   1.000
_cell.angle_alpha   90.00
_cell.angle_beta   90.00
_cell.angle_gamma   90.00
#
_symmetry.space_group_name_H-M   'P 1'
#
loop_
_entity.id
_entity.type
_entity.pdbx_description
1 polymer ?
#
loop_
_entity_poly.entity_id
_entity_poly.type
_entity_poly.pdbx_seq_one_letter_code
_entity_poly.pdbx_strand_id
1 'polypeptide(L)'
;AASDVYKRQAVEKLEDFEQDNLRLIRMDAENIEEVFDKDEVDRIYLNFSDPWPKDRHAKRRLTSTRFLERYDNILTPEGRVMFKTDNKDLFDFSLEQVEEAGWILENHTYDLHHSEYNEGNVMTEYEEKFSAKGNPICRLVAYRHAK
;
A
#
# COMPACT_ATOMS: atom_id res chain seq x y z
N ALA A 1 12.40 0.73 4.43
CA ALA A 1 11.96 -0.46 5.16
C ALA A 1 11.67 -0.12 6.61
N ALA A 2 10.62 -0.69 7.18
CA ALA A 2 10.37 -0.55 8.60
C ALA A 2 11.58 -1.13 9.37
N SER A 3 12.05 -0.41 10.37
CA SER A 3 13.16 -0.90 11.19
C SER A 3 12.77 -2.22 11.88
N ASP A 4 13.77 -3.04 12.23
CA ASP A 4 13.52 -4.29 12.95
C ASP A 4 12.84 -4.06 14.31
N VAL A 5 12.99 -2.86 14.89
CA VAL A 5 12.30 -2.46 16.12
C VAL A 5 10.78 -2.41 15.90
N TYR A 6 10.31 -1.80 14.83
CA TYR A 6 8.88 -1.73 14.52
C TYR A 6 8.28 -3.11 14.20
N LYS A 7 9.03 -3.94 13.50
CA LYS A 7 8.61 -5.33 13.20
C LYS A 7 8.47 -6.16 14.48
N ARG A 8 9.40 -6.01 15.39
CA ARG A 8 9.36 -6.67 16.70
C ARG A 8 8.18 -6.18 17.54
N GLN A 9 7.91 -4.87 17.55
CA GLN A 9 6.77 -4.30 18.25
C GLN A 9 5.44 -4.85 17.73
N ALA A 10 5.30 -5.03 16.42
CA ALA A 10 4.10 -5.62 15.83
C ALA A 10 3.88 -7.04 16.32
N VAL A 11 4.92 -7.87 16.37
CA VAL A 11 4.86 -9.24 16.90
C VAL A 11 4.47 -9.23 18.38
N GLU A 12 5.11 -8.39 19.20
CA GLU A 12 4.82 -8.28 20.63
C GLU A 12 3.37 -7.87 20.90
N LYS A 13 2.83 -6.92 20.12
CA LYS A 13 1.44 -6.47 20.25
C LYS A 13 0.43 -7.57 19.89
N LEU A 14 0.82 -8.51 19.04
CA LEU A 14 -0.05 -9.60 18.58
C LEU A 14 0.02 -10.84 19.46
N GLU A 15 0.98 -10.95 20.39
CA GLU A 15 1.10 -12.09 21.29
C GLU A 15 -0.15 -12.29 22.17
N ASP A 16 -0.87 -11.20 22.49
CA ASP A 16 -2.10 -11.23 23.28
C ASP A 16 -3.37 -11.41 22.45
N PHE A 17 -3.25 -11.50 21.11
CA PHE A 17 -4.37 -11.66 20.20
C PHE A 17 -4.50 -13.11 19.74
N GLU A 18 -5.58 -13.77 20.15
CA GLU A 18 -5.96 -15.08 19.61
C GLU A 18 -6.73 -14.89 18.30
N GLN A 19 -5.99 -14.74 17.18
CA GLN A 19 -6.59 -14.60 15.86
C GLN A 19 -6.06 -15.68 14.92
N ASP A 20 -6.95 -16.52 14.43
CA ASP A 20 -6.61 -17.60 13.50
C ASP A 20 -6.41 -17.12 12.06
N ASN A 21 -6.89 -15.93 11.74
CA ASN A 21 -6.91 -15.37 10.37
C ASN A 21 -5.78 -14.37 10.10
N LEU A 22 -4.79 -14.26 10.99
CA LEU A 22 -3.66 -13.36 10.84
C LEU A 22 -2.35 -14.14 10.69
N ARG A 23 -1.55 -13.74 9.74
CA ARG A 23 -0.19 -14.26 9.53
C ARG A 23 0.77 -13.10 9.34
N LEU A 24 1.93 -13.19 9.95
CA LEU A 24 3.02 -12.22 9.77
C LEU A 24 4.15 -12.88 9.01
N ILE A 25 4.65 -12.16 8.00
CA ILE A 25 5.80 -12.59 7.22
C ILE A 25 6.74 -11.41 7.00
N ARG A 26 8.03 -11.63 7.19
CA ARG A 26 9.07 -10.68 6.82
C ARG A 26 9.65 -11.11 5.47
N MET A 27 9.43 -10.28 4.43
CA MET A 27 9.90 -10.58 3.11
C MET A 27 10.14 -9.31 2.30
N ASP A 28 10.90 -9.43 1.23
CA ASP A 28 10.96 -8.42 0.19
C ASP A 28 9.73 -8.59 -0.72
N ALA A 29 8.98 -7.50 -0.92
CA ALA A 29 7.79 -7.52 -1.78
C ALA A 29 8.11 -7.93 -3.23
N GLU A 30 9.36 -7.81 -3.65
CA GLU A 30 9.82 -8.30 -4.95
C GLU A 30 9.50 -9.78 -5.15
N ASN A 31 9.44 -10.56 -4.06
CA ASN A 31 9.19 -12.00 -4.08
C ASN A 31 7.74 -12.37 -3.76
N ILE A 32 6.81 -11.44 -3.90
CA ILE A 32 5.41 -11.65 -3.49
C ILE A 32 4.73 -12.80 -4.25
N GLU A 33 5.13 -13.03 -5.50
CA GLU A 33 4.61 -14.12 -6.32
C GLU A 33 5.08 -15.52 -5.87
N GLU A 34 6.12 -15.59 -5.03
CA GLU A 34 6.56 -16.83 -4.40
C GLU A 34 5.70 -17.20 -3.17
N VAL A 35 4.99 -16.23 -2.62
CA VAL A 35 4.19 -16.40 -1.41
C VAL A 35 2.71 -16.63 -1.75
N PHE A 36 2.20 -15.94 -2.77
CA PHE A 36 0.81 -16.00 -3.18
C PHE A 36 0.67 -16.55 -4.60
N ASP A 37 -0.35 -17.36 -4.80
CA ASP A 37 -0.72 -17.87 -6.11
C ASP A 37 -1.59 -16.88 -6.89
N LYS A 38 -1.85 -17.21 -8.15
CA LYS A 38 -2.74 -16.46 -9.01
C LYS A 38 -4.14 -16.37 -8.39
N ASP A 39 -4.72 -15.16 -8.45
CA ASP A 39 -6.08 -14.89 -7.97
C ASP A 39 -6.30 -15.23 -6.48
N GLU A 40 -5.28 -15.14 -5.65
CA GLU A 40 -5.35 -15.50 -4.24
C GLU A 40 -5.64 -14.31 -3.32
N VAL A 41 -5.31 -13.08 -3.74
CA VAL A 41 -5.38 -11.89 -2.92
C VAL A 41 -6.49 -10.96 -3.37
N ASP A 42 -7.37 -10.55 -2.45
CA ASP A 42 -8.49 -9.64 -2.75
C ASP A 42 -8.14 -8.17 -2.60
N ARG A 43 -7.27 -7.85 -1.65
CA ARG A 43 -6.88 -6.47 -1.35
C ARG A 43 -5.40 -6.39 -0.98
N ILE A 44 -4.74 -5.39 -1.50
CA ILE A 44 -3.37 -5.05 -1.12
C ILE A 44 -3.38 -3.64 -0.53
N TYR A 45 -2.91 -3.52 0.70
CA TYR A 45 -2.77 -2.25 1.38
C TYR A 45 -1.30 -1.87 1.46
N LEU A 46 -0.93 -0.79 0.79
CA LEU A 46 0.41 -0.22 0.85
C LEU A 46 0.35 1.00 1.76
N ASN A 47 0.86 0.87 2.97
CA ASN A 47 0.77 1.90 3.99
C ASN A 47 2.13 2.52 4.26
N PHE A 48 2.32 3.76 3.79
CA PHE A 48 3.51 4.58 4.08
C PHE A 48 4.82 3.89 3.69
N SER A 49 4.84 3.27 2.51
CA SER A 49 6.03 2.61 1.96
C SER A 49 7.15 3.61 1.69
N ASP A 50 8.39 3.11 1.63
CA ASP A 50 9.57 3.93 1.39
C ASP A 50 9.46 4.71 0.08
N PRO A 51 9.72 6.04 0.10
CA PRO A 51 9.55 6.87 -1.08
C PRO A 51 10.68 6.73 -2.11
N TRP A 52 11.84 6.20 -1.72
CA TRP A 52 13.01 6.07 -2.60
C TRP A 52 13.21 7.33 -3.45
N PRO A 53 13.64 8.46 -2.86
CA PRO A 53 13.57 9.77 -3.51
C PRO A 53 14.46 9.96 -4.71
N LYS A 54 15.47 9.11 -4.90
CA LYS A 54 16.37 9.19 -6.07
C LYS A 54 15.71 8.55 -7.29
N ASP A 55 15.75 9.22 -8.43
CA ASP A 55 15.16 8.74 -9.68
C ASP A 55 15.68 7.35 -10.09
N ARG A 56 16.96 7.07 -9.85
CA ARG A 56 17.55 5.75 -10.13
C ARG A 56 16.91 4.61 -9.34
N HIS A 57 16.19 4.92 -8.27
CA HIS A 57 15.51 3.95 -7.42
C HIS A 57 14.00 3.87 -7.67
N ALA A 58 13.48 4.53 -8.70
CA ALA A 58 12.05 4.58 -8.98
C ALA A 58 11.40 3.17 -9.05
N LYS A 59 12.12 2.21 -9.62
CA LYS A 59 11.62 0.82 -9.74
C LYS A 59 11.46 0.11 -8.41
N ARG A 60 12.08 0.61 -7.33
CA ARG A 60 11.99 0.05 -5.99
C ARG A 60 10.73 0.51 -5.25
N ARG A 61 10.09 1.57 -5.73
CA ARG A 61 8.85 2.08 -5.15
C ARG A 61 7.74 1.05 -5.34
N LEU A 62 6.99 0.77 -4.28
CA LEU A 62 5.96 -0.28 -4.31
C LEU A 62 4.76 0.04 -5.21
N THR A 63 4.64 1.27 -5.69
CA THR A 63 3.62 1.70 -6.64
C THR A 63 4.14 1.82 -8.07
N SER A 64 5.39 1.44 -8.33
CA SER A 64 5.93 1.42 -9.70
C SER A 64 5.19 0.42 -10.60
N THR A 65 5.23 0.65 -11.91
CA THR A 65 4.63 -0.28 -12.89
C THR A 65 5.17 -1.69 -12.73
N ARG A 66 6.44 -1.83 -12.36
CA ARG A 66 7.08 -3.12 -12.08
C ARG A 66 6.38 -3.87 -10.95
N PHE A 67 6.03 -3.20 -9.86
CA PHE A 67 5.30 -3.82 -8.76
C PHE A 67 3.83 -4.01 -9.08
N LEU A 68 3.20 -3.07 -9.79
CA LEU A 68 1.81 -3.24 -10.22
C LEU A 68 1.62 -4.49 -11.08
N GLU A 69 2.59 -4.81 -11.93
CA GLU A 69 2.59 -6.05 -12.70
C GLU A 69 2.61 -7.29 -11.79
N ARG A 70 3.39 -7.27 -10.72
CA ARG A 70 3.42 -8.36 -9.75
C ARG A 70 2.11 -8.51 -9.01
N TYR A 71 1.50 -7.41 -8.61
CA TYR A 71 0.17 -7.43 -7.96
C TYR A 71 -0.90 -7.98 -8.89
N ASP A 72 -0.81 -7.65 -10.18
CA ASP A 72 -1.72 -8.18 -11.20
C ASP A 72 -1.74 -9.71 -11.23
N ASN A 73 -0.60 -10.34 -10.98
CA ASN A 73 -0.47 -11.78 -11.03
C ASN A 73 -1.10 -12.49 -9.81
N ILE A 74 -1.26 -11.81 -8.68
CA ILE A 74 -1.79 -12.41 -7.45
C ILE A 74 -3.19 -11.92 -7.07
N LEU A 75 -3.63 -10.78 -7.59
CA LEU A 75 -4.95 -10.24 -7.29
C LEU A 75 -6.07 -11.01 -7.99
N THR A 76 -7.18 -11.19 -7.27
CA THR A 76 -8.42 -11.67 -7.88
C THR A 76 -8.89 -10.68 -8.95
N PRO A 77 -9.79 -11.09 -9.90
CA PRO A 77 -10.29 -10.19 -10.94
C PRO A 77 -10.90 -8.88 -10.42
N GLU A 78 -11.47 -8.89 -9.23
CA GLU A 78 -12.07 -7.72 -8.58
C GLU A 78 -11.15 -7.09 -7.53
N GLY A 79 -9.91 -7.53 -7.47
CA GLY A 79 -8.92 -7.07 -6.48
C GLY A 79 -8.61 -5.59 -6.58
N ARG A 80 -8.20 -5.00 -5.48
CA ARG A 80 -7.86 -3.57 -5.36
C ARG A 80 -6.50 -3.39 -4.69
N VAL A 81 -5.78 -2.37 -5.14
CA VAL A 81 -4.62 -1.83 -4.43
C VAL A 81 -5.03 -0.53 -3.77
N MET A 82 -4.79 -0.40 -2.48
CA MET A 82 -5.09 0.78 -1.68
C MET A 82 -3.78 1.32 -1.13
N PHE A 83 -3.40 2.52 -1.54
CA PHE A 83 -2.12 3.11 -1.20
C PHE A 83 -2.32 4.39 -0.41
N LYS A 84 -1.67 4.48 0.76
CA LYS A 84 -1.63 5.69 1.59
C LYS A 84 -0.19 6.16 1.78
N THR A 85 0.02 7.47 1.70
CA THR A 85 1.30 8.11 1.95
C THR A 85 1.10 9.56 2.39
N ASP A 86 2.02 10.09 3.19
CA ASP A 86 2.13 11.51 3.47
C ASP A 86 3.12 12.22 2.53
N ASN A 87 3.81 11.46 1.69
CA ASN A 87 4.78 11.98 0.72
C ASN A 87 4.08 12.33 -0.60
N LYS A 88 3.91 13.63 -0.85
CA LYS A 88 3.19 14.10 -2.04
C LYS A 88 3.89 13.72 -3.34
N ASP A 89 5.22 13.81 -3.40
CA ASP A 89 5.98 13.48 -4.62
C ASP A 89 5.82 11.99 -4.97
N LEU A 90 5.87 11.11 -3.96
CA LEU A 90 5.60 9.69 -4.16
C LEU A 90 4.16 9.46 -4.61
N PHE A 91 3.22 10.22 -4.09
CA PHE A 91 1.81 10.11 -4.47
C PHE A 91 1.59 10.52 -5.94
N ASP A 92 2.16 11.66 -6.35
CA ASP A 92 2.10 12.13 -7.74
C ASP A 92 2.70 11.08 -8.69
N PHE A 93 3.85 10.54 -8.34
CA PHE A 93 4.49 9.44 -9.09
C PHE A 93 3.55 8.23 -9.19
N SER A 94 2.91 7.87 -8.09
CA SER A 94 2.02 6.70 -8.03
C SER A 94 0.79 6.85 -8.92
N LEU A 95 0.21 8.04 -8.99
CA LEU A 95 -0.90 8.32 -9.90
C LEU A 95 -0.48 8.13 -11.37
N GLU A 96 0.70 8.60 -11.73
CA GLU A 96 1.25 8.42 -13.08
C GLU A 96 1.50 6.94 -13.39
N GLN A 97 2.00 6.18 -12.42
CA GLN A 97 2.29 4.75 -12.60
C GLN A 97 1.01 3.92 -12.79
N VAL A 98 -0.05 4.26 -12.08
CA VAL A 98 -1.36 3.60 -12.25
C VAL A 98 -1.84 3.78 -13.69
N GLU A 99 -1.76 4.99 -14.24
CA GLU A 99 -2.13 5.28 -15.62
C GLU A 99 -1.22 4.55 -16.61
N GLU A 100 0.08 4.63 -16.41
CA GLU A 100 1.08 4.01 -17.29
C GLU A 100 0.92 2.48 -17.34
N ALA A 101 0.58 1.85 -16.22
CA ALA A 101 0.34 0.43 -16.15
C ALA A 101 -1.01 0.00 -16.78
N GLY A 102 -1.84 0.94 -17.19
CA GLY A 102 -3.16 0.67 -17.76
C GLY A 102 -4.21 0.27 -16.71
N TRP A 103 -3.95 0.57 -15.44
CA TRP A 103 -4.90 0.35 -14.36
C TRP A 103 -5.93 1.47 -14.31
N ILE A 104 -7.04 1.22 -13.62
CA ILE A 104 -8.10 2.20 -13.42
C ILE A 104 -7.95 2.81 -12.04
N LEU A 105 -7.93 4.13 -11.96
CA LEU A 105 -7.97 4.86 -10.70
C LEU A 105 -9.43 5.00 -10.26
N GLU A 106 -9.83 4.25 -9.22
CA GLU A 106 -11.20 4.28 -8.71
C GLU A 106 -11.50 5.59 -7.99
N ASN A 107 -10.59 6.00 -7.11
CA ASN A 107 -10.65 7.29 -6.43
C ASN A 107 -9.26 7.67 -5.90
N HIS A 108 -9.08 8.95 -5.63
CA HIS A 108 -7.88 9.46 -4.98
C HIS A 108 -8.17 10.76 -4.24
N THR A 109 -7.35 11.07 -3.26
CA THR A 109 -7.40 12.34 -2.52
C THR A 109 -6.01 12.69 -1.99
N TYR A 110 -5.72 13.98 -1.95
CA TYR A 110 -4.51 14.51 -1.30
C TYR A 110 -4.72 14.83 0.18
N ASP A 111 -5.94 14.68 0.68
CA ASP A 111 -6.29 14.96 2.07
C ASP A 111 -7.41 14.02 2.53
N LEU A 112 -7.03 12.77 2.82
CA LEU A 112 -7.96 11.69 3.15
C LEU A 112 -8.88 12.05 4.31
N HIS A 113 -8.34 12.60 5.40
CA HIS A 113 -9.10 12.84 6.63
C HIS A 113 -10.17 13.91 6.50
N HIS A 114 -10.04 14.82 5.52
CA HIS A 114 -11.03 15.86 5.21
C HIS A 114 -11.82 15.55 3.93
N SER A 115 -11.75 14.32 3.44
CA SER A 115 -12.46 13.86 2.24
C SER A 115 -13.64 12.97 2.59
N GLU A 116 -14.51 12.76 1.60
CA GLU A 116 -15.61 11.78 1.69
C GLU A 116 -15.10 10.34 1.86
N TYR A 117 -13.85 10.08 1.47
CA TYR A 117 -13.24 8.74 1.53
C TYR A 117 -12.72 8.36 2.91
N ASN A 118 -12.80 9.27 3.88
CA ASN A 118 -12.39 8.97 5.26
C ASN A 118 -13.38 8.04 5.98
N GLU A 119 -14.61 7.94 5.51
CA GLU A 119 -15.58 7.01 6.08
C GLU A 119 -15.09 5.58 5.96
N GLY A 120 -15.04 4.86 7.08
CA GLY A 120 -14.54 3.48 7.12
C GLY A 120 -13.01 3.36 7.06
N ASN A 121 -12.28 4.47 7.01
CA ASN A 121 -10.82 4.42 7.01
C ASN A 121 -10.28 3.94 8.36
N VAL A 122 -9.35 2.99 8.31
CA VAL A 122 -8.63 2.51 9.50
C VAL A 122 -7.23 3.10 9.48
N MET A 123 -6.91 3.89 10.50
CA MET A 123 -5.61 4.53 10.61
C MET A 123 -4.55 3.56 11.15
N THR A 124 -3.37 3.57 10.52
CA THR A 124 -2.18 2.97 11.13
C THR A 124 -1.66 3.89 12.24
N GLU A 125 -0.81 3.38 13.12
CA GLU A 125 -0.16 4.22 14.15
C GLU A 125 0.65 5.36 13.52
N TYR A 126 1.32 5.10 12.41
CA TYR A 126 2.05 6.11 11.66
C TYR A 126 1.12 7.22 11.16
N GLU A 127 0.01 6.85 10.54
CA GLU A 127 -0.99 7.79 10.04
C GLU A 127 -1.53 8.68 11.15
N GLU A 128 -1.91 8.09 12.28
CA GLU A 128 -2.43 8.80 13.44
C GLU A 128 -1.40 9.82 13.96
N LYS A 129 -0.15 9.42 14.09
CA LYS A 129 0.93 10.27 14.57
C LYS A 129 1.22 11.44 13.65
N PHE A 130 1.33 11.20 12.34
CA PHE A 130 1.69 12.24 11.38
C PHE A 130 0.52 13.14 11.00
N SER A 131 -0.70 12.63 10.97
CA SER A 131 -1.89 13.48 10.78
C SER A 131 -2.12 14.40 11.96
N ALA A 132 -1.85 13.97 13.18
CA ALA A 132 -1.93 14.81 14.37
C ALA A 132 -0.96 15.99 14.32
N LYS A 133 0.14 15.88 13.59
CA LYS A 133 1.10 16.97 13.33
C LYS A 133 0.65 17.91 12.21
N GLY A 134 -0.50 17.70 11.61
CA GLY A 134 -1.02 18.51 10.51
C GLY A 134 -0.60 18.08 9.11
N ASN A 135 0.03 16.92 8.95
CA ASN A 135 0.40 16.41 7.64
C ASN A 135 -0.81 15.77 6.95
N PRO A 136 -1.20 16.26 5.76
CA PRO A 136 -2.26 15.62 4.99
C PRO A 136 -1.86 14.20 4.57
N ILE A 137 -2.83 13.30 4.56
CA ILE A 137 -2.63 11.93 4.10
C ILE A 137 -3.24 11.78 2.72
N CYS A 138 -2.42 11.37 1.75
CA CYS A 138 -2.85 11.05 0.40
C CYS A 138 -3.28 9.58 0.32
N ARG A 139 -4.35 9.29 -0.42
CA ARG A 139 -4.76 7.91 -0.70
C ARG A 139 -5.25 7.76 -2.12
N LEU A 140 -4.91 6.64 -2.74
CA LEU A 140 -5.52 6.19 -3.99
C LEU A 140 -6.03 4.76 -3.83
N VAL A 141 -7.05 4.43 -4.62
CA VAL A 141 -7.56 3.08 -4.81
C VAL A 141 -7.52 2.79 -6.30
N ALA A 142 -6.88 1.73 -6.68
CA ALA A 142 -6.72 1.36 -8.08
C ALA A 142 -7.02 -0.12 -8.32
N TYR A 143 -7.48 -0.44 -9.51
CA TYR A 143 -7.72 -1.80 -9.95
C TYR A 143 -7.38 -1.93 -11.44
N ARG A 144 -7.18 -3.16 -11.88
CA ARG A 144 -6.91 -3.41 -13.28
C ARG A 144 -8.19 -3.68 -14.06
N HIS A 145 -8.13 -3.51 -15.38
CA HIS A 145 -9.22 -3.91 -16.25
C HIS A 145 -9.55 -5.40 -16.06
N ALA A 146 -10.81 -5.72 -16.12
CA ALA A 146 -11.26 -7.12 -16.16
C ALA A 146 -10.60 -7.83 -17.35
N LYS A 147 -10.00 -8.95 -17.04
CA LYS A 147 -9.40 -9.80 -18.08
C LYS A 147 -10.46 -10.58 -18.83
#